data_0d5b6d4e13ef9eab0ff81c0c69d4180c
#
_entry.id   0d5b6d4e13ef9eab0ff81c0c69d4180c
#
_cell.length_a   1.000
_cell.length_b   1.000
_cell.length_c   1.000
_cell.angle_alpha   90.00
_cell.angle_beta   90.00
_cell.angle_gamma   90.00
#
_symmetry.space_group_name_H-M   'P 1'
#
loop_
_entity.id
_entity.type
_entity.pdbx_description
1 polymer ?
#
loop_
_entity_poly.entity_id
_entity_poly.type
_entity_poly.pdbx_seq_one_letter_code
_entity_poly.pdbx_strand_id
1 'polypeptide(L)'
;IALWRKNEITFDGESLEEITHIMSRLYNTTICIEDESLKKVCYIGTIRNNNLENFIDIINLTTPVVYENKGDTVFLRKRVP
;
A
#
# COMPACT_ATOMS: atom_id res chain seq x y z
N ILE A 1 2.98 9.47 11.53
CA ILE A 1 1.51 9.49 11.48
C ILE A 1 1.05 9.82 10.08
N ALA A 2 0.15 9.00 9.57
CA ALA A 2 -0.43 9.26 8.26
C ALA A 2 -1.43 10.41 8.35
N LEU A 3 -1.26 11.39 7.48
CA LEU A 3 -2.18 12.50 7.35
C LEU A 3 -2.89 12.35 6.03
N TRP A 4 -4.19 12.44 6.02
CA TRP A 4 -4.87 12.44 4.75
C TRP A 4 -5.84 13.59 4.62
N ARG A 5 -5.91 14.06 3.40
CA ARG A 5 -6.85 15.07 2.97
C ARG A 5 -7.63 14.51 1.81
N LYS A 6 -8.59 15.26 1.33
CA LYS A 6 -9.34 14.87 0.16
C LYS A 6 -8.36 14.61 -1.01
N ASN A 7 -8.36 13.38 -1.51
CA ASN A 7 -7.52 12.95 -2.62
C ASN A 7 -6.02 12.98 -2.36
N GLU A 8 -5.62 13.04 -1.08
CA GLU A 8 -4.20 13.10 -0.75
C GLU A 8 -3.92 12.42 0.58
N ILE A 9 -2.94 11.55 0.60
CA ILE A 9 -2.50 10.86 1.80
C ILE A 9 -1.00 11.05 1.96
N THR A 10 -0.56 11.51 3.12
CA THR A 10 0.85 11.70 3.43
C THR A 10 1.30 10.65 4.43
N PHE A 11 2.39 9.96 4.10
CA PHE A 11 3.03 8.99 4.98
C PHE A 11 4.34 9.54 5.49
N ASP A 12 4.63 9.31 6.75
CA ASP A 12 5.85 9.80 7.39
C ASP A 12 6.52 8.67 8.17
N GLY A 13 6.94 7.64 7.43
CA GLY A 13 7.65 6.51 8.00
C GLY A 13 6.77 5.34 8.43
N GLU A 14 5.50 5.33 8.05
CA GLU A 14 4.62 4.22 8.37
C GLU A 14 5.06 2.96 7.61
N SER A 15 4.93 1.81 8.26
CA SER A 15 5.23 0.53 7.61
C SER A 15 4.16 0.19 6.57
N LEU A 16 4.53 -0.66 5.63
CA LEU A 16 3.57 -1.10 4.61
C LEU A 16 2.36 -1.79 5.25
N GLU A 17 2.57 -2.49 6.35
CA GLU A 17 1.46 -3.11 7.08
C GLU A 17 0.45 -2.07 7.55
N GLU A 18 0.93 -0.98 8.13
CA GLU A 18 0.07 0.12 8.58
C GLU A 18 -0.61 0.81 7.40
N ILE A 19 0.15 1.03 6.33
CA ILE A 19 -0.37 1.69 5.13
C ILE A 19 -1.48 0.87 4.49
N THR A 20 -1.29 -0.44 4.34
CA THR A 20 -2.32 -1.29 3.76
C THR A 20 -3.56 -1.35 4.64
N HIS A 21 -3.38 -1.25 5.94
CA HIS A 21 -4.50 -1.21 6.87
C HIS A 21 -5.36 0.05 6.65
N ILE A 22 -4.70 1.20 6.49
CA ILE A 22 -5.36 2.45 6.20
C ILE A 22 -6.06 2.40 4.84
N MET A 23 -5.35 1.90 3.84
CA MET A 23 -5.89 1.82 2.48
C MET A 23 -7.07 0.85 2.38
N SER A 24 -7.04 -0.24 3.12
CA SER A 24 -8.17 -1.17 3.12
C SER A 24 -9.43 -0.55 3.68
N ARG A 25 -9.29 0.29 4.68
CA ARG A 25 -10.44 1.03 5.22
C ARG A 25 -10.95 2.06 4.23
N LEU A 26 -10.02 2.79 3.63
CA LEU A 26 -10.36 3.88 2.72
C LEU A 26 -11.09 3.38 1.47
N TYR A 27 -10.67 2.25 0.94
CA TYR A 27 -11.25 1.69 -0.29
C TYR A 27 -12.23 0.56 -0.04
N ASN A 28 -12.50 0.27 1.22
CA ASN A 28 -13.40 -0.81 1.61
C ASN A 28 -13.00 -2.13 0.93
N THR A 29 -11.72 -2.40 0.94
CA THR A 29 -11.13 -3.57 0.29
C THR A 29 -10.17 -4.23 1.29
N THR A 30 -10.12 -5.55 1.28
CA THR A 30 -9.15 -6.25 2.10
C THR A 30 -7.81 -6.34 1.37
N ILE A 31 -6.74 -5.92 2.02
CA ILE A 31 -5.40 -6.00 1.45
C ILE A 31 -4.58 -6.92 2.35
N CYS A 32 -4.07 -8.01 1.76
CA CYS A 32 -3.24 -8.97 2.49
C CYS A 32 -1.82 -8.94 1.98
N ILE A 33 -0.87 -8.87 2.90
CA ILE A 33 0.56 -8.95 2.56
C ILE A 33 0.99 -10.38 2.84
N GLU A 34 1.39 -11.09 1.80
CA GLU A 34 1.79 -12.48 1.91
C GLU A 34 3.24 -12.67 2.33
N ASP A 35 4.06 -11.65 2.16
CA ASP A 35 5.49 -11.71 2.44
C ASP A 35 5.80 -10.88 3.68
N GLU A 36 6.33 -11.53 4.73
CA GLU A 36 6.66 -10.87 5.98
C GLU A 36 7.66 -9.73 5.79
N SER A 37 8.58 -9.87 4.85
CA SER A 37 9.59 -8.84 4.63
C SER A 37 8.98 -7.54 4.11
N LEU A 38 7.84 -7.60 3.42
CA LEU A 38 7.16 -6.41 2.94
C LEU A 38 6.52 -5.61 4.07
N LYS A 39 6.09 -6.29 5.11
CA LYS A 39 5.40 -5.63 6.23
C LYS A 39 6.28 -4.61 6.93
N LYS A 40 7.59 -4.81 6.90
CA LYS A 40 8.55 -3.95 7.61
C LYS A 40 9.05 -2.79 6.78
N VAL A 41 8.70 -2.74 5.51
CA VAL A 41 9.13 -1.63 4.65
C VAL A 41 8.36 -0.38 5.03
N CYS A 42 9.08 0.72 5.21
CA CYS A 42 8.48 1.99 5.58
C CYS A 42 8.50 2.97 4.42
N TYR A 43 7.52 3.84 4.38
CA TYR A 43 7.38 4.80 3.29
C TYR A 43 7.25 6.22 3.82
N ILE A 44 7.86 7.14 3.08
CA ILE A 44 7.74 8.57 3.34
C ILE A 44 7.32 9.22 2.04
N GLY A 45 6.29 10.02 2.09
CA GLY A 45 5.85 10.73 0.91
C GLY A 45 4.35 10.96 0.88
N THR A 46 3.89 11.56 -0.21
CA THR A 46 2.49 11.90 -0.39
C THR A 46 1.95 11.23 -1.64
N ILE A 47 0.80 10.57 -1.51
CA ILE A 47 0.09 9.98 -2.63
C ILE A 47 -1.07 10.91 -2.98
N ARG A 48 -1.06 11.41 -4.20
CA ARG A 48 -2.14 12.23 -4.74
C ARG A 48 -3.02 11.38 -5.62
N ASN A 49 -4.28 11.77 -5.77
CA ASN A 49 -5.25 10.97 -6.51
C ASN A 49 -5.28 9.56 -5.98
N ASN A 50 -5.53 9.45 -4.69
CA ASN A 50 -5.38 8.21 -3.94
C ASN A 50 -6.35 7.13 -4.40
N ASN A 51 -5.95 6.39 -5.41
CA ASN A 51 -6.62 5.15 -5.77
C ASN A 51 -5.66 4.00 -5.55
N LEU A 52 -6.21 2.79 -5.54
CA LEU A 52 -5.43 1.61 -5.20
C LEU A 52 -4.32 1.34 -6.22
N GLU A 53 -4.59 1.54 -7.50
CA GLU A 53 -3.59 1.33 -8.54
C GLU A 53 -2.41 2.28 -8.38
N ASN A 54 -2.69 3.54 -8.10
CA ASN A 54 -1.66 4.55 -7.89
C ASN A 54 -0.81 4.21 -6.68
N PHE A 55 -1.44 3.72 -5.62
CA PHE A 55 -0.75 3.27 -4.43
C PHE A 55 0.21 2.12 -4.74
N ILE A 56 -0.25 1.12 -5.48
CA ILE A 56 0.58 -0.01 -5.86
C ILE A 56 1.76 0.44 -6.73
N ASP A 57 1.52 1.35 -7.67
CA ASP A 57 2.59 1.87 -8.53
C ASP A 57 3.67 2.57 -7.73
N ILE A 58 3.27 3.34 -6.72
CA ILE A 58 4.22 4.04 -5.87
C ILE A 58 5.06 3.07 -5.05
N ILE A 59 4.44 2.04 -4.52
CA ILE A 59 5.16 1.00 -3.81
C ILE A 59 6.19 0.32 -4.72
N ASN A 60 5.83 0.08 -5.97
CA ASN A 60 6.72 -0.57 -6.93
C ASN A 60 7.95 0.26 -7.26
N LEU A 61 7.92 1.57 -7.05
CA LEU A 61 9.08 2.42 -7.29
C LEU A 61 10.20 2.15 -6.28
N THR A 62 9.86 1.74 -5.08
CA THR A 62 10.84 1.52 -4.02
C THR A 62 11.05 0.04 -3.71
N THR A 63 9.99 -0.74 -3.76
CA THR A 63 10.05 -2.16 -3.44
C THR A 63 9.26 -2.93 -4.49
N PRO A 64 9.92 -3.80 -5.28
CA PRO A 64 9.18 -4.58 -6.28
C PRO A 64 8.13 -5.46 -5.63
N VAL A 65 6.88 -5.27 -6.01
CA VAL A 65 5.78 -6.07 -5.51
C VAL A 65 4.92 -6.56 -6.66
N VAL A 66 4.30 -7.71 -6.45
CA VAL A 66 3.29 -8.24 -7.35
C VAL A 66 1.98 -8.20 -6.59
N TYR A 67 0.95 -7.71 -7.23
CA TYR A 67 -0.35 -7.75 -6.59
C TYR A 67 -1.32 -8.58 -7.41
N GLU A 68 -2.25 -9.20 -6.71
CA GLU A 68 -3.27 -10.00 -7.33
C GLU A 68 -4.61 -9.64 -6.71
N ASN A 69 -5.56 -9.28 -7.55
CA ASN A 69 -6.89 -8.89 -7.12
C ASN A 69 -7.84 -10.08 -7.28
N LYS A 70 -8.35 -10.58 -6.16
CA LYS A 70 -9.31 -11.69 -6.16
C LYS A 70 -10.58 -11.26 -5.44
N GLY A 71 -11.60 -10.90 -6.20
CA GLY A 71 -12.85 -10.42 -5.62
C GLY A 71 -12.62 -9.15 -4.82
N ASP A 72 -12.91 -9.18 -3.53
CA ASP A 72 -12.75 -8.03 -2.64
C ASP A 72 -11.41 -7.98 -1.95
N THR A 73 -10.50 -8.89 -2.28
CA THR A 73 -9.22 -9.01 -1.61
C THR A 73 -8.08 -8.78 -2.59
N VAL A 74 -7.10 -7.98 -2.18
CA VAL A 74 -5.88 -7.76 -2.92
C VAL A 74 -4.73 -8.40 -2.15
N PHE A 75 -3.95 -9.23 -2.82
CA PHE A 75 -2.79 -9.89 -2.24
C PHE A 75 -1.52 -9.24 -2.75
N LEU A 76 -0.64 -8.90 -1.83
CA LEU A 76 0.66 -8.32 -2.15
C LEU A 76 1.77 -9.31 -1.84
N ARG A 77 2.65 -9.50 -2.80
CA ARG A 77 3.82 -10.37 -2.64
C ARG A 77 5.05 -9.64 -3.13
N LYS A 78 6.19 -10.00 -2.57
CA LYS A 78 7.45 -9.50 -3.07
C LYS A 78 7.73 -10.12 -4.43
N ARG A 79 8.09 -9.29 -5.40
CA ARG A 79 8.46 -9.80 -6.71
C ARG A 79 9.87 -10.38 -6.65
N VAL A 80 9.99 -11.65 -6.97
CA VAL A 80 11.28 -12.35 -7.00
C VAL A 80 11.81 -12.27 -8.43
N PRO A 81 13.05 -11.80 -8.63
CA PRO A 81 13.65 -11.71 -9.95
C PRO A 81 13.80 -13.07 -10.60
#